data_0b77731a8a3c6c4cdd7ca948c4cb4def
#
_entry.id   0b77731a8a3c6c4cdd7ca948c4cb4def
#
_cell.length_a   1.000
_cell.length_b   1.000
_cell.length_c   1.000
_cell.angle_alpha   90.00
_cell.angle_beta   90.00
_cell.angle_gamma   90.00
#
_symmetry.space_group_name_H-M   'P 1'
#
loop_
_entity.id
_entity.type
_entity.pdbx_description
1 polymer ?
#
loop_
_entity_poly.entity_id
_entity_poly.type
_entity_poly.pdbx_seq_one_letter_code
_entity_poly.pdbx_strand_id
1 'polypeptide(L)'
;KNDAHGMVGSRDGVAIWLPDTERFLKSIGMPADEVIAIADTPRPAATSFAPVDNVNAVPFLSAKGRSGYRDYLAKSTPRAFAISGSGAWSWAEEGDDPSSRAVAACQKNSKVPCQLYSVDNDIVWNNATTALSRFAAFAPSR
;
A
#
# COMPACT_ATOMS: atom_id res chain seq x y z
N LYS A 1 2.22 19.36 -9.57
CA LYS A 1 2.35 20.24 -8.38
C LYS A 1 2.85 19.33 -7.28
N ASN A 2 4.13 19.46 -6.92
CA ASN A 2 4.66 18.78 -5.73
C ASN A 2 4.03 19.46 -4.51
N ASP A 3 3.18 18.73 -3.80
CA ASP A 3 2.65 19.17 -2.54
C ASP A 3 3.76 19.03 -1.48
N ALA A 4 4.15 20.15 -0.88
CA ALA A 4 5.19 20.20 0.14
C ALA A 4 4.87 19.31 1.36
N HIS A 5 3.60 18.96 1.59
CA HIS A 5 3.18 18.09 2.69
C HIS A 5 3.62 16.64 2.52
N GLY A 6 3.80 16.15 1.29
CA GLY A 6 4.34 14.81 1.03
C GLY A 6 5.84 14.67 1.33
N MET A 7 6.55 15.78 1.50
CA MET A 7 8.00 15.75 1.68
C MET A 7 8.45 15.29 3.08
N VAL A 8 7.64 15.52 4.10
CA VAL A 8 8.03 15.21 5.49
C VAL A 8 7.89 13.73 5.83
N GLY A 9 6.92 13.03 5.22
CA GLY A 9 6.62 11.62 5.52
C GLY A 9 6.86 10.66 4.36
N SER A 10 7.26 11.13 3.17
CA SER A 10 7.57 10.26 2.05
C SER A 10 9.02 9.77 2.12
N ARG A 11 9.26 8.56 1.61
CA ARG A 11 10.60 7.96 1.56
C ARG A 11 11.62 8.89 0.86
N ASP A 12 11.24 9.46 -0.28
CA ASP A 12 12.10 10.35 -1.05
C ASP A 12 12.30 11.69 -0.33
N GLY A 13 11.25 12.19 0.33
CA GLY A 13 11.34 13.41 1.14
C GLY A 13 12.25 13.25 2.34
N VAL A 14 12.12 12.14 3.08
CA VAL A 14 12.97 11.82 4.23
C VAL A 14 14.44 11.73 3.82
N ALA A 15 14.75 11.13 2.68
CA ALA A 15 16.12 11.04 2.15
C ALA A 15 16.75 12.41 1.86
N ILE A 16 15.92 13.44 1.62
CA ILE A 16 16.40 14.80 1.36
C ILE A 16 16.75 15.55 2.65
N TRP A 17 15.86 15.52 3.65
CA TRP A 17 16.02 16.37 4.84
C TRP A 17 16.69 15.66 6.04
N LEU A 18 16.59 14.32 6.14
CA LEU A 18 17.12 13.57 7.27
C LEU A 18 18.62 13.75 7.49
N PRO A 19 19.49 13.71 6.46
CA PRO A 19 20.93 13.88 6.64
C PRO A 19 21.32 15.23 7.23
N ASP A 20 20.63 16.30 6.83
CA ASP A 20 20.88 17.65 7.36
C ASP A 20 20.36 17.80 8.78
N THR A 21 19.25 17.18 9.10
CA THR A 21 18.69 17.13 10.46
C THR A 21 19.60 16.36 11.40
N GLU A 22 20.11 15.20 11.00
CA GLU A 22 21.08 14.41 11.78
C GLU A 22 22.36 15.20 12.05
N ARG A 23 22.88 15.88 11.02
CA ARG A 23 24.08 16.74 11.16
C ARG A 23 23.83 17.86 12.17
N PHE A 24 22.66 18.50 12.10
CA PHE A 24 22.27 19.54 13.04
C PHE A 24 22.15 18.99 14.47
N LEU A 25 21.44 17.88 14.68
CA LEU A 25 21.29 17.27 16.00
C LEU A 25 22.65 16.88 16.61
N LYS A 26 23.55 16.29 15.83
CA LYS A 26 24.94 15.99 16.26
C LYS A 26 25.70 17.25 16.67
N SER A 27 25.50 18.36 15.96
CA SER A 27 26.19 19.62 16.25
C SER A 27 25.78 20.25 17.59
N ILE A 28 24.59 19.96 18.08
CA ILE A 28 24.07 20.46 19.36
C ILE A 28 24.16 19.40 20.48
N GLY A 29 24.86 18.27 20.23
CA GLY A 29 25.09 17.22 21.23
C GLY A 29 23.90 16.33 21.54
N MET A 30 22.84 16.32 20.69
CA MET A 30 21.74 15.38 20.81
C MET A 30 22.12 14.03 20.19
N PRO A 31 21.72 12.89 20.83
CA PRO A 31 21.94 11.58 20.24
C PRO A 31 21.16 11.46 18.93
N ALA A 32 21.88 11.38 17.81
CA ALA A 32 21.33 11.18 16.47
C ALA A 32 21.39 9.71 16.03
N ASP A 33 21.80 8.82 16.93
CA ASP A 33 22.10 7.42 16.60
C ASP A 33 20.87 6.49 16.71
N GLU A 34 19.76 6.97 17.28
CA GLU A 34 18.47 6.29 17.16
C GLU A 34 17.66 6.87 15.99
N VAL A 35 18.15 6.69 14.79
CA VAL A 35 17.25 6.72 13.64
C VAL A 35 16.28 5.57 13.86
N ILE A 36 15.05 5.89 14.20
CA ILE A 36 13.94 4.93 14.10
C ILE A 36 14.03 4.43 12.65
N ALA A 37 14.59 3.25 12.47
CA ALA A 37 14.51 2.55 11.19
C ALA A 37 13.01 2.41 10.93
N ILE A 38 12.44 3.32 10.14
CA ILE A 38 11.10 3.12 9.59
C ILE A 38 11.23 1.81 8.86
N ALA A 39 10.63 0.77 9.45
CA ALA A 39 10.72 -0.58 8.93
C ALA A 39 10.32 -0.49 7.47
N ASP A 40 11.29 -0.69 6.61
CA ASP A 40 11.14 -0.56 5.17
C ASP A 40 10.25 -1.73 4.73
N THR A 41 8.93 -1.54 4.82
CA THR A 41 7.99 -2.52 4.28
C THR A 41 8.26 -2.57 2.78
N PRO A 42 8.85 -3.66 2.26
CA PRO A 42 9.25 -3.71 0.87
C PRO A 42 8.05 -3.42 -0.02
N ARG A 43 8.17 -2.42 -0.90
CA ARG A 43 7.12 -2.15 -1.89
C ARG A 43 6.96 -3.40 -2.75
N PRO A 44 5.74 -3.95 -2.89
CA PRO A 44 5.51 -5.07 -3.78
C PRO A 44 5.94 -4.75 -5.21
N ALA A 45 6.51 -5.72 -5.89
CA ALA A 45 6.90 -5.57 -7.28
C ALA A 45 5.67 -5.30 -8.18
N ALA A 46 5.83 -4.39 -9.13
CA ALA A 46 4.81 -4.15 -10.14
C ALA A 46 4.61 -5.40 -11.01
N THR A 47 3.37 -5.64 -11.40
CA THR A 47 2.99 -6.74 -12.30
C THR A 47 2.40 -6.18 -13.60
N SER A 48 2.39 -7.01 -14.65
CA SER A 48 1.74 -6.69 -15.93
C SER A 48 0.29 -7.16 -16.01
N PHE A 49 -0.40 -7.31 -14.88
CA PHE A 49 -1.77 -7.85 -14.83
C PHE A 49 -2.76 -7.00 -15.62
N ALA A 50 -2.74 -5.69 -15.46
CA ALA A 50 -3.59 -4.74 -16.18
C ALA A 50 -3.01 -3.32 -16.07
N PRO A 51 -3.41 -2.38 -16.95
CA PRO A 51 -3.21 -0.96 -16.73
C PRO A 51 -3.91 -0.49 -15.44
N VAL A 52 -3.27 0.43 -14.68
CA VAL A 52 -3.80 0.91 -13.40
C VAL A 52 -5.15 1.60 -13.54
N ASP A 53 -5.43 2.26 -14.64
CA ASP A 53 -6.67 2.97 -14.95
C ASP A 53 -7.79 2.06 -15.47
N ASN A 54 -7.50 0.78 -15.73
CA ASN A 54 -8.52 -0.17 -16.17
C ASN A 54 -9.38 -0.67 -15.01
N VAL A 55 -10.38 0.13 -14.64
CA VAL A 55 -11.32 -0.15 -13.54
C VAL A 55 -12.04 -1.50 -13.70
N ASN A 56 -12.28 -1.94 -14.95
CA ASN A 56 -12.99 -3.19 -15.22
C ASN A 56 -12.12 -4.43 -15.04
N ALA A 57 -10.80 -4.28 -15.05
CA ALA A 57 -9.87 -5.37 -14.79
C ALA A 57 -9.72 -5.72 -13.30
N VAL A 58 -10.17 -4.84 -12.39
CA VAL A 58 -10.07 -5.11 -10.95
C VAL A 58 -10.99 -6.27 -10.58
N PRO A 59 -10.45 -7.42 -10.14
CA PRO A 59 -11.25 -8.60 -9.90
C PRO A 59 -12.15 -8.45 -8.66
N PHE A 60 -13.23 -9.21 -8.64
CA PHE A 60 -14.19 -9.33 -7.52
C PHE A 60 -14.98 -8.07 -7.16
N LEU A 61 -14.76 -6.93 -7.78
CA LEU A 61 -15.44 -5.69 -7.44
C LEU A 61 -16.87 -5.63 -7.98
N SER A 62 -17.78 -5.25 -7.10
CA SER A 62 -19.14 -4.81 -7.45
C SER A 62 -19.10 -3.43 -8.15
N ALA A 63 -20.24 -2.95 -8.62
CA ALA A 63 -20.36 -1.59 -9.17
C ALA A 63 -19.92 -0.51 -8.16
N LYS A 64 -20.26 -0.68 -6.87
CA LYS A 64 -19.81 0.19 -5.77
C LYS A 64 -18.28 0.13 -5.59
N GLY A 65 -17.72 -1.07 -5.65
CA GLY A 65 -16.26 -1.24 -5.56
C GLY A 65 -15.51 -0.57 -6.71
N ARG A 66 -16.04 -0.65 -7.93
CA ARG A 66 -15.46 0.05 -9.10
C ARG A 66 -15.56 1.57 -8.96
N SER A 67 -16.64 2.10 -8.36
CA SER A 67 -16.71 3.53 -8.02
C SER A 67 -15.61 3.89 -7.01
N GLY A 68 -15.46 3.12 -5.94
CA GLY A 68 -14.39 3.33 -4.96
C GLY A 68 -12.98 3.25 -5.56
N TYR A 69 -12.78 2.40 -6.58
CA TYR A 69 -11.50 2.35 -7.28
C TYR A 69 -11.25 3.62 -8.13
N ARG A 70 -12.29 4.21 -8.75
CA ARG A 70 -12.17 5.51 -9.43
C ARG A 70 -11.83 6.63 -8.45
N ASP A 71 -12.46 6.63 -7.26
CA ASP A 71 -12.16 7.60 -6.22
C ASP A 71 -10.69 7.47 -5.77
N TYR A 72 -10.19 6.24 -5.61
CA TYR A 72 -8.78 5.95 -5.33
C TYR A 72 -7.86 6.50 -6.43
N LEU A 73 -8.19 6.32 -7.72
CA LEU A 73 -7.38 6.82 -8.83
C LEU A 73 -7.28 8.34 -8.87
N ALA A 74 -8.25 9.05 -8.30
CA ALA A 74 -8.24 10.51 -8.19
C ALA A 74 -7.40 11.04 -7.01
N LYS A 75 -6.92 10.16 -6.12
CA LYS A 75 -6.14 10.53 -4.94
C LYS A 75 -4.68 10.76 -5.25
N SER A 76 -4.01 11.56 -4.41
CA SER A 76 -2.57 11.77 -4.49
C SER A 76 -1.79 10.54 -4.02
N THR A 77 -0.57 10.38 -4.52
CA THR A 77 0.41 9.42 -4.00
C THR A 77 1.12 10.00 -2.76
N PRO A 78 1.54 9.17 -1.79
CA PRO A 78 1.44 7.71 -1.78
C PRO A 78 0.02 7.22 -1.51
N ARG A 79 -0.41 6.18 -2.22
CA ARG A 79 -1.74 5.58 -2.07
C ARG A 79 -1.70 4.08 -2.34
N ALA A 80 -2.63 3.33 -1.75
CA ALA A 80 -2.77 1.89 -1.97
C ALA A 80 -4.23 1.46 -2.01
N PHE A 81 -4.53 0.45 -2.81
CA PHE A 81 -5.84 -0.19 -2.92
C PHE A 81 -5.73 -1.67 -2.64
N ALA A 82 -6.57 -2.17 -1.72
CA ALA A 82 -6.64 -3.58 -1.35
C ALA A 82 -7.99 -4.18 -1.68
N ILE A 83 -7.98 -5.46 -2.07
CA ILE A 83 -9.17 -6.25 -2.40
C ILE A 83 -9.12 -7.62 -1.74
N SER A 84 -10.28 -8.24 -1.59
CA SER A 84 -10.43 -9.64 -1.19
C SER A 84 -11.20 -10.44 -2.24
N GLY A 85 -11.03 -11.76 -2.22
CA GLY A 85 -11.80 -12.66 -3.08
C GLY A 85 -13.31 -12.70 -2.79
N SER A 86 -13.78 -12.11 -1.68
CA SER A 86 -15.19 -11.94 -1.34
C SER A 86 -15.80 -10.65 -1.85
N GLY A 87 -15.02 -9.79 -2.52
CA GLY A 87 -15.47 -8.51 -3.04
C GLY A 87 -15.36 -7.34 -2.05
N ALA A 88 -14.80 -7.55 -0.85
CA ALA A 88 -14.44 -6.45 0.04
C ALA A 88 -13.22 -5.70 -0.52
N TRP A 89 -13.19 -4.41 -0.28
CA TRP A 89 -12.11 -3.54 -0.74
C TRP A 89 -11.93 -2.35 0.20
N SER A 90 -10.78 -1.76 0.16
CA SER A 90 -10.48 -0.48 0.82
C SER A 90 -9.28 0.17 0.15
N TRP A 91 -9.11 1.45 0.40
CA TRP A 91 -7.92 2.20 0.01
C TRP A 91 -7.46 3.11 1.14
N ALA A 92 -6.20 3.52 1.06
CA ALA A 92 -5.61 4.54 1.91
C ALA A 92 -4.72 5.43 1.05
N GLU A 93 -4.62 6.69 1.45
CA GLU A 93 -3.77 7.71 0.84
C GLU A 93 -2.99 8.46 1.90
N GLU A 94 -1.88 9.07 1.52
CA GLU A 94 -1.02 9.90 2.36
C GLU A 94 -0.51 9.20 3.64
N GLY A 95 0.35 9.87 4.39
CA GLY A 95 0.90 9.37 5.64
C GLY A 95 1.72 8.09 5.50
N ASP A 96 2.03 7.49 6.64
CA ASP A 96 2.87 6.31 6.71
C ASP A 96 2.11 5.06 6.26
N ASP A 97 2.80 4.24 5.45
CA ASP A 97 2.40 2.91 5.00
C ASP A 97 0.91 2.80 4.57
N PRO A 98 0.50 3.46 3.50
CA PRO A 98 -0.85 3.33 2.97
C PRO A 98 -1.18 1.87 2.57
N SER A 99 -0.17 1.06 2.25
CA SER A 99 -0.33 -0.34 1.90
C SER A 99 -0.89 -1.17 3.05
N SER A 100 -0.26 -1.12 4.21
CA SER A 100 -0.76 -1.84 5.40
C SER A 100 -2.10 -1.30 5.86
N ARG A 101 -2.31 0.01 5.78
CA ARG A 101 -3.59 0.65 6.15
C ARG A 101 -4.73 0.22 5.25
N ALA A 102 -4.53 0.16 3.94
CA ALA A 102 -5.53 -0.31 2.99
C ALA A 102 -5.90 -1.77 3.22
N VAL A 103 -4.91 -2.65 3.44
CA VAL A 103 -5.13 -4.07 3.74
C VAL A 103 -5.90 -4.23 5.06
N ALA A 104 -5.48 -3.55 6.13
CA ALA A 104 -6.14 -3.62 7.43
C ALA A 104 -7.60 -3.13 7.37
N ALA A 105 -7.87 -2.04 6.64
CA ALA A 105 -9.22 -1.52 6.47
C ALA A 105 -10.10 -2.46 5.63
N CYS A 106 -9.56 -3.06 4.56
CA CYS A 106 -10.24 -4.10 3.79
C CYS A 106 -10.57 -5.32 4.66
N GLN A 107 -9.62 -5.78 5.48
CA GLN A 107 -9.75 -6.97 6.31
C GLN A 107 -10.87 -6.83 7.36
N LYS A 108 -11.18 -5.63 7.84
CA LYS A 108 -12.30 -5.38 8.75
C LYS A 108 -13.65 -5.78 8.14
N ASN A 109 -13.77 -5.77 6.82
CA ASN A 109 -14.99 -6.07 6.07
C ASN A 109 -14.92 -7.40 5.32
N SER A 110 -13.90 -8.22 5.56
CA SER A 110 -13.71 -9.48 4.85
C SER A 110 -13.35 -10.62 5.80
N LYS A 111 -13.98 -11.78 5.59
CA LYS A 111 -13.61 -13.03 6.26
C LYS A 111 -12.49 -13.79 5.53
N VAL A 112 -12.20 -13.41 4.29
CA VAL A 112 -11.09 -13.95 3.51
C VAL A 112 -9.95 -12.93 3.44
N PRO A 113 -8.69 -13.37 3.26
CA PRO A 113 -7.56 -12.46 3.25
C PRO A 113 -7.70 -11.36 2.20
N CYS A 114 -7.39 -10.12 2.61
CA CYS A 114 -7.24 -8.99 1.70
C CYS A 114 -5.79 -8.92 1.21
N GLN A 115 -5.62 -8.54 -0.04
CA GLN A 115 -4.32 -8.38 -0.69
C GLN A 115 -4.27 -7.04 -1.41
N LEU A 116 -3.07 -6.50 -1.56
CA LEU A 116 -2.86 -5.30 -2.35
C LEU A 116 -3.16 -5.59 -3.83
N TYR A 117 -3.92 -4.71 -4.44
CA TYR A 117 -4.18 -4.70 -5.87
C TYR A 117 -3.27 -3.69 -6.57
N SER A 118 -3.20 -2.49 -6.05
CA SER A 118 -2.40 -1.42 -6.62
C SER A 118 -1.74 -0.59 -5.53
N VAL A 119 -0.53 -0.10 -5.82
CA VAL A 119 0.25 0.81 -4.99
C VAL A 119 0.72 1.95 -5.89
N ASP A 120 0.33 3.17 -5.55
CA ASP A 120 0.55 4.37 -6.37
C ASP A 120 -0.03 4.20 -7.78
N ASN A 121 0.85 4.14 -8.79
CA ASN A 121 0.48 3.98 -10.19
C ASN A 121 0.78 2.57 -10.74
N ASP A 122 1.14 1.64 -9.87
CA ASP A 122 1.50 0.28 -10.27
C ASP A 122 0.46 -0.73 -9.79
N ILE A 123 0.12 -1.68 -10.66
CA ILE A 123 -0.59 -2.89 -10.26
C ILE A 123 0.42 -3.86 -9.65
N VAL A 124 0.14 -4.31 -8.42
CA VAL A 124 0.96 -5.28 -7.68
C VAL A 124 0.23 -6.61 -7.49
N TRP A 125 -0.96 -6.73 -8.05
CA TRP A 125 -1.80 -7.93 -7.98
C TRP A 125 -1.17 -9.10 -8.70
N ASN A 126 -1.08 -10.25 -8.00
CA ASN A 126 -0.59 -11.49 -8.59
C ASN A 126 -1.60 -12.62 -8.39
N ASN A 127 -2.16 -13.14 -9.48
CA ASN A 127 -3.11 -14.25 -9.45
C ASN A 127 -2.54 -15.53 -8.82
N ALA A 128 -1.22 -15.73 -8.86
CA ALA A 128 -0.58 -16.94 -8.32
C ALA A 128 -0.71 -17.02 -6.80
N THR A 129 -0.68 -15.88 -6.10
CA THR A 129 -0.83 -15.85 -4.63
C THR A 129 -2.24 -16.24 -4.21
N THR A 130 -3.26 -15.88 -4.99
CA THR A 130 -4.65 -16.27 -4.74
C THR A 130 -4.88 -17.77 -4.90
N ALA A 131 -4.17 -18.42 -5.81
CA ALA A 131 -4.24 -19.86 -6.02
C ALA A 131 -3.65 -20.64 -4.83
N LEU A 132 -2.51 -20.22 -4.31
CA LEU A 132 -1.85 -20.89 -3.17
C LEU A 132 -2.67 -20.79 -1.88
N SER A 133 -3.35 -19.68 -1.63
CA SER A 133 -4.24 -19.53 -0.47
C SER A 133 -5.45 -20.48 -0.51
N ARG A 134 -5.92 -20.86 -1.69
CA ARG A 134 -7.00 -21.85 -1.84
C ARG A 134 -6.54 -23.27 -1.53
N PHE A 135 -5.29 -23.61 -1.81
CA PHE A 135 -4.73 -24.93 -1.51
C PHE A 135 -4.36 -25.09 -0.03
N ALA A 136 -3.98 -24.04 0.67
CA ALA A 136 -3.67 -24.08 2.10
C ALA A 136 -4.91 -24.36 2.97
N ALA A 137 -6.12 -24.04 2.49
CA ALA A 137 -7.37 -24.33 3.19
C ALA A 137 -7.80 -25.83 3.10
N PHE A 138 -7.12 -26.64 2.31
CA PHE A 138 -7.45 -28.05 2.08
C PHE A 138 -6.42 -29.04 2.66
N ALA A 139 -5.55 -28.57 3.56
CA ALA A 139 -4.66 -29.49 4.27
C ALA A 139 -5.50 -30.31 5.30
N PRO A 140 -5.61 -31.65 5.17
CA PRO A 140 -6.32 -32.43 6.15
C PRO A 140 -5.55 -32.41 7.46
N SER A 141 -6.27 -32.07 8.54
CA SER A 141 -5.78 -32.22 9.91
C SER A 141 -5.39 -33.69 10.13
N ARG A 142 -4.14 -33.94 10.41
CA ARG A 142 -3.66 -35.21 10.95
C ARG A 142 -3.84 -35.21 12.45
#